data_a2345aab2ceba2d77683f6bc78bf4832
#
_entry.id   a2345aab2ceba2d77683f6bc78bf4832
#
_cell.length_a   1.000
_cell.length_b   1.000
_cell.length_c   1.000
_cell.angle_alpha   90.00
_cell.angle_beta   90.00
_cell.angle_gamma   90.00
#
_symmetry.space_group_name_H-M   'P 1'
#
loop_
_entity.id
_entity.type
_entity.pdbx_description
1 polymer ?
#
loop_
_entity_poly.entity_id
_entity_poly.type
_entity_poly.pdbx_seq_one_letter_code
_entity_poly.pdbx_strand_id
1 'polypeptide(L)'
;MCIFCKIINNEIPSNIVLENEDFLAFHDINPKAPIHILAIPKIHVESFNEVSPETMKKMTTFMQNVAKEVGVNKSGYRVVTNVGENGAQEVKHLHFHILGGAKLAWSHLSDADPRNMI
;
A
#
# COMPACT_ATOMS: atom_id res chain seq x y z
N MET A 1 16.65 -9.59 6.04
CA MET A 1 15.76 -9.42 4.87
C MET A 1 14.35 -9.08 5.37
N CYS A 2 13.71 -8.12 4.75
CA CYS A 2 12.38 -7.71 5.18
C CYS A 2 11.31 -8.74 4.79
N ILE A 3 10.17 -8.70 5.49
CA ILE A 3 9.10 -9.67 5.26
C ILE A 3 8.54 -9.59 3.84
N PHE A 4 8.47 -8.38 3.25
CA PHE A 4 7.99 -8.20 1.87
C PHE A 4 8.99 -8.75 0.86
N CYS A 5 10.30 -8.59 1.11
CA CYS A 5 11.32 -9.23 0.29
C CYS A 5 11.18 -10.75 0.29
N LYS A 6 10.83 -11.33 1.44
CA LYS A 6 10.58 -12.77 1.56
C LYS A 6 9.35 -13.21 0.76
N ILE A 7 8.30 -12.39 0.76
CA ILE A 7 7.11 -12.66 -0.06
C ILE A 7 7.46 -12.60 -1.55
N ILE A 8 8.21 -11.58 -1.96
CA ILE A 8 8.66 -11.42 -3.34
C ILE A 8 9.46 -12.64 -3.81
N ASN A 9 10.29 -13.18 -2.92
CA ASN A 9 11.15 -14.33 -3.23
C ASN A 9 10.46 -15.68 -3.00
N ASN A 10 9.15 -15.69 -2.73
CA ASN A 10 8.36 -16.90 -2.48
C ASN A 10 8.81 -17.70 -1.25
N GLU A 11 9.47 -17.05 -0.30
CA GLU A 11 9.87 -17.69 0.97
C GLU A 11 8.72 -17.70 1.98
N ILE A 12 7.76 -16.80 1.82
CA ILE A 12 6.55 -16.73 2.64
C ILE A 12 5.36 -16.65 1.68
N PRO A 13 4.30 -17.43 1.91
CA PRO A 13 3.12 -17.38 1.04
C PRO A 13 2.36 -16.08 1.17
N SER A 14 1.65 -15.70 0.11
CA SER A 14 0.75 -14.55 0.11
C SER A 14 -0.41 -14.83 -0.84
N ASN A 15 -1.50 -14.10 -0.66
CA ASN A 15 -2.66 -14.19 -1.53
C ASN A 15 -2.54 -13.10 -2.60
N ILE A 16 -1.95 -13.46 -3.73
CA ILE A 16 -1.59 -12.51 -4.79
C ILE A 16 -2.81 -12.07 -5.56
N VAL A 17 -2.92 -10.77 -5.80
CA VAL A 17 -3.95 -10.13 -6.61
C VAL A 17 -3.44 -9.88 -8.03
N LEU A 18 -2.26 -9.31 -8.13
CA LEU A 18 -1.66 -8.92 -9.42
C LEU A 18 -0.16 -8.86 -9.25
N GLU A 19 0.54 -9.23 -10.32
CA GLU A 19 2.01 -9.22 -10.30
C GLU A 19 2.53 -8.95 -11.71
N ASN A 20 3.60 -8.19 -11.80
CA ASN A 20 4.36 -8.07 -13.02
C ASN A 20 5.85 -8.14 -12.68
N GLU A 21 6.71 -7.76 -13.63
CA GLU A 21 8.16 -7.84 -13.46
C GLU A 21 8.65 -6.96 -12.30
N ASP A 22 8.01 -5.80 -12.09
CA ASP A 22 8.50 -4.78 -11.16
C ASP A 22 7.72 -4.70 -9.86
N PHE A 23 6.48 -5.19 -9.81
CA PHE A 23 5.57 -4.95 -8.70
C PHE A 23 4.78 -6.20 -8.32
N LEU A 24 4.31 -6.19 -7.07
CA LEU A 24 3.48 -7.27 -6.53
C LEU A 24 2.35 -6.63 -5.71
N ALA A 25 1.14 -7.16 -5.86
CA ALA A 25 0.00 -6.77 -5.03
C ALA A 25 -0.63 -8.02 -4.42
N PHE A 26 -0.94 -7.94 -3.12
CA PHE A 26 -1.49 -9.07 -2.39
C PHE A 26 -2.43 -8.58 -1.28
N HIS A 27 -3.31 -9.47 -0.81
CA HIS A 27 -4.25 -9.15 0.26
C HIS A 27 -3.53 -9.00 1.59
N ASP A 28 -3.87 -7.93 2.34
CA ASP A 28 -3.39 -7.78 3.71
C ASP A 28 -4.07 -8.83 4.59
N ILE A 29 -3.28 -9.53 5.41
CA ILE A 29 -3.80 -10.57 6.31
C ILE A 29 -4.56 -10.00 7.50
N ASN A 30 -4.41 -8.71 7.78
CA ASN A 30 -5.13 -7.99 8.84
C ASN A 30 -5.92 -6.84 8.22
N PRO A 31 -6.94 -7.13 7.42
CA PRO A 31 -7.61 -6.10 6.64
C PRO A 31 -8.35 -5.09 7.52
N LYS A 32 -8.29 -3.82 7.11
CA LYS A 32 -8.99 -2.71 7.77
C LYS A 32 -10.20 -2.25 6.97
N ALA A 33 -10.47 -2.89 5.84
CA ALA A 33 -11.62 -2.64 4.99
C ALA A 33 -11.95 -3.94 4.25
N PRO A 34 -13.16 -4.09 3.67
CA PRO A 34 -13.50 -5.32 2.94
C PRO A 34 -12.52 -5.64 1.82
N ILE A 35 -12.01 -4.60 1.14
CA ILE A 35 -10.87 -4.73 0.21
C ILE A 35 -9.70 -4.00 0.84
N HIS A 36 -8.61 -4.71 1.10
CA HIS A 36 -7.40 -4.13 1.64
C HIS A 36 -6.20 -4.83 0.99
N ILE A 37 -5.63 -4.17 -0.01
CA ILE A 37 -4.53 -4.70 -0.81
C ILE A 37 -3.26 -3.93 -0.49
N LEU A 38 -2.13 -4.64 -0.46
CA LEU A 38 -0.82 -4.03 -0.37
C LEU A 38 -0.16 -4.11 -1.75
N ALA A 39 0.29 -2.97 -2.26
CA ALA A 39 1.02 -2.90 -3.52
C ALA A 39 2.45 -2.47 -3.23
N ILE A 40 3.42 -3.25 -3.70
CA ILE A 40 4.83 -3.03 -3.38
C ILE A 40 5.70 -3.11 -4.64
N PRO A 41 6.80 -2.34 -4.70
CA PRO A 41 7.84 -2.60 -5.69
C PRO A 41 8.65 -3.83 -5.29
N LYS A 42 9.15 -4.57 -6.28
CA LYS A 42 10.00 -5.74 -6.01
C LYS A 42 11.40 -5.33 -5.58
N ILE A 43 11.89 -4.18 -6.05
CA ILE A 43 13.12 -3.60 -5.51
C ILE A 43 12.86 -3.11 -4.09
N HIS A 44 13.84 -3.26 -3.22
CA HIS A 44 13.71 -2.79 -1.84
C HIS A 44 14.01 -1.29 -1.77
N VAL A 45 12.98 -0.48 -1.49
CA VAL A 45 13.12 0.92 -1.10
C VAL A 45 12.38 1.10 0.22
N GLU A 46 12.94 1.88 1.12
CA GLU A 46 12.42 1.95 2.48
C GLU A 46 11.04 2.60 2.54
N SER A 47 10.87 3.72 1.82
CA SER A 47 9.61 4.47 1.93
C SER A 47 9.42 5.39 0.73
N PHE A 48 8.32 6.13 0.77
CA PHE A 48 8.02 7.16 -0.23
C PHE A 48 9.10 8.25 -0.28
N ASN A 49 9.88 8.41 0.78
CA ASN A 49 10.99 9.38 0.79
C ASN A 49 12.11 9.01 -0.18
N GLU A 50 12.31 7.72 -0.43
CA GLU A 50 13.44 7.23 -1.23
C GLU A 50 13.05 6.76 -2.63
N VAL A 51 11.76 6.56 -2.89
CA VAL A 51 11.33 6.02 -4.18
C VAL A 51 11.59 7.01 -5.31
N SER A 52 12.05 6.51 -6.45
CA SER A 52 12.33 7.35 -7.60
C SER A 52 11.04 7.73 -8.34
N PRO A 53 11.04 8.90 -9.04
CA PRO A 53 9.90 9.24 -9.90
C PRO A 53 9.64 8.21 -11.00
N GLU A 54 10.69 7.56 -11.51
CA GLU A 54 10.55 6.51 -12.53
C GLU A 54 9.77 5.32 -12.00
N THR A 55 10.09 4.88 -10.79
CA THR A 55 9.36 3.78 -10.14
C THR A 55 7.91 4.19 -9.89
N MET A 56 7.68 5.42 -9.41
CA MET A 56 6.31 5.90 -9.13
C MET A 56 5.48 6.02 -10.40
N LYS A 57 6.08 6.40 -11.51
CA LYS A 57 5.38 6.44 -12.80
C LYS A 57 4.78 5.09 -13.14
N LYS A 58 5.58 4.04 -13.03
CA LYS A 58 5.14 2.67 -13.31
C LYS A 58 4.17 2.15 -12.23
N MET A 59 4.42 2.50 -10.98
CA MET A 59 3.60 2.08 -9.86
C MET A 59 2.19 2.66 -9.94
N THR A 60 2.05 3.87 -10.45
CA THR A 60 0.75 4.50 -10.66
C THR A 60 -0.13 3.62 -11.57
N THR A 61 0.39 3.23 -12.71
CA THR A 61 -0.33 2.35 -13.64
C THR A 61 -0.66 1.01 -13.00
N PHE A 62 0.33 0.45 -12.30
CA PHE A 62 0.13 -0.84 -11.62
C PHE A 62 -1.01 -0.78 -10.60
N MET A 63 -1.02 0.26 -9.75
CA MET A 63 -2.07 0.41 -8.73
C MET A 63 -3.45 0.67 -9.35
N GLN A 64 -3.52 1.42 -10.44
CA GLN A 64 -4.77 1.60 -11.17
C GLN A 64 -5.31 0.26 -11.68
N ASN A 65 -4.42 -0.60 -12.16
CA ASN A 65 -4.79 -1.93 -12.61
C ASN A 65 -5.22 -2.83 -11.45
N VAL A 66 -4.58 -2.71 -10.29
CA VAL A 66 -5.00 -3.42 -9.07
C VAL A 66 -6.43 -3.03 -8.69
N ALA A 67 -6.74 -1.73 -8.71
CA ALA A 67 -8.08 -1.25 -8.38
C ALA A 67 -9.14 -1.84 -9.32
N LYS A 68 -8.81 -1.96 -10.60
CA LYS A 68 -9.70 -2.58 -11.58
C LYS A 68 -9.87 -4.07 -11.29
N GLU A 69 -8.77 -4.75 -10.97
CA GLU A 69 -8.77 -6.18 -10.71
C GLU A 69 -9.67 -6.54 -9.53
N VAL A 70 -9.65 -5.76 -8.47
CA VAL A 70 -10.47 -6.01 -7.28
C VAL A 70 -11.83 -5.29 -7.32
N GLY A 71 -12.11 -4.57 -8.41
CA GLY A 71 -13.43 -4.01 -8.67
C GLY A 71 -13.79 -2.74 -7.91
N VAL A 72 -12.81 -2.00 -7.38
CA VAL A 72 -13.09 -0.77 -6.62
C VAL A 72 -12.92 0.50 -7.45
N ASN A 73 -12.47 0.39 -8.70
CA ASN A 73 -12.17 1.56 -9.53
C ASN A 73 -13.39 2.44 -9.81
N LYS A 74 -14.60 1.87 -9.82
CA LYS A 74 -15.82 2.64 -10.10
C LYS A 74 -16.46 3.20 -8.83
N SER A 75 -16.52 2.39 -7.77
CA SER A 75 -17.16 2.80 -6.51
C SER A 75 -16.28 3.74 -5.69
N GLY A 76 -14.98 3.70 -5.93
CA GLY A 76 -14.02 4.54 -5.21
C GLY A 76 -13.20 3.76 -4.20
N TYR A 77 -12.03 4.30 -3.90
CA TYR A 77 -11.10 3.64 -2.99
C TYR A 77 -10.10 4.68 -2.45
N ARG A 78 -9.35 4.28 -1.46
CA ARG A 78 -8.32 5.12 -0.84
C ARG A 78 -6.95 4.49 -1.04
N VAL A 79 -5.98 5.32 -1.38
CA VAL A 79 -4.58 4.91 -1.48
C VAL A 79 -3.80 5.60 -0.37
N VAL A 80 -3.08 4.82 0.43
CA VAL A 80 -2.33 5.34 1.57
C VAL A 80 -0.94 4.72 1.57
N THR A 81 0.08 5.53 1.82
CA THR A 81 1.40 5.03 2.20
C THR A 81 1.83 5.75 3.46
N ASN A 82 2.48 5.02 4.36
CA ASN A 82 2.94 5.53 5.63
C ASN A 82 4.45 5.66 5.61
N VAL A 83 4.97 6.75 6.14
CA VAL A 83 6.41 7.03 6.16
C VAL A 83 6.86 7.29 7.60
N GLY A 84 7.84 6.53 8.06
CA GLY A 84 8.50 6.76 9.33
C GLY A 84 7.63 6.49 10.55
N GLU A 85 8.13 6.90 11.70
CA GLU A 85 7.50 6.62 12.98
C GLU A 85 6.14 7.32 13.14
N ASN A 86 6.10 8.62 12.88
CA ASN A 86 4.84 9.36 13.02
C ASN A 86 3.82 9.00 11.94
N GLY A 87 4.25 8.43 10.83
CA GLY A 87 3.37 7.90 9.80
C GLY A 87 2.89 6.49 10.10
N ALA A 88 3.38 5.88 11.20
CA ALA A 88 3.07 4.50 11.60
C ALA A 88 3.47 3.46 10.55
N GLN A 89 4.64 3.66 9.95
CA GLN A 89 5.17 2.69 8.99
C GLN A 89 5.67 1.45 9.74
N GLU A 90 5.00 0.33 9.58
CA GLU A 90 5.34 -0.90 10.30
C GLU A 90 6.43 -1.71 9.60
N VAL A 91 6.42 -1.75 8.26
CA VAL A 91 7.42 -2.48 7.45
C VAL A 91 8.24 -1.48 6.65
N LYS A 92 9.56 -1.56 6.77
CA LYS A 92 10.48 -0.63 6.09
C LYS A 92 10.79 -1.10 4.67
N HIS A 93 9.76 -1.26 3.90
CA HIS A 93 9.75 -1.54 2.48
C HIS A 93 8.52 -0.81 1.94
N LEU A 94 8.70 0.07 0.99
CA LEU A 94 7.62 0.89 0.45
C LEU A 94 6.41 0.04 0.12
N HIS A 95 5.24 0.44 0.64
CA HIS A 95 3.99 -0.21 0.28
C HIS A 95 2.87 0.80 0.32
N PHE A 96 1.91 0.60 -0.58
CA PHE A 96 0.69 1.39 -0.64
C PHE A 96 -0.48 0.49 -0.24
N HIS A 97 -1.31 1.00 0.67
CA HIS A 97 -2.57 0.35 1.00
C HIS A 97 -3.62 0.81 0.00
N ILE A 98 -4.34 -0.14 -0.59
CA ILE A 98 -5.49 0.15 -1.45
C ILE A 98 -6.71 -0.37 -0.69
N LEU A 99 -7.56 0.55 -0.26
CA LEU A 99 -8.66 0.28 0.66
C LEU A 99 -9.99 0.63 -0.01
N GLY A 100 -10.94 -0.27 0.05
CA GLY A 100 -12.24 -0.04 -0.55
C GLY A 100 -13.25 -1.13 -0.22
N GLY A 101 -14.27 -1.25 -1.06
CA GLY A 101 -15.32 -2.26 -0.89
C GLY A 101 -16.44 -1.83 0.03
N ALA A 102 -16.33 -0.63 0.65
CA ALA A 102 -17.36 -0.03 1.48
C ALA A 102 -17.04 1.46 1.62
N LYS A 103 -17.99 2.24 2.10
CA LYS A 103 -17.76 3.65 2.41
C LYS A 103 -16.74 3.75 3.55
N LEU A 104 -15.63 4.41 3.30
CA LEU A 104 -14.57 4.58 4.30
C LEU A 104 -14.81 5.85 5.11
N ALA A 105 -14.52 5.78 6.41
CA ALA A 105 -14.61 6.94 7.28
C ALA A 105 -13.37 7.85 7.09
N TRP A 106 -13.54 9.13 7.39
CA TRP A 106 -12.46 10.10 7.44
C TRP A 106 -12.57 10.84 8.78
N SER A 107 -12.17 10.15 9.86
CA SER A 107 -12.20 10.68 11.22
C SER A 107 -10.80 11.17 11.61
N HIS A 108 -10.64 11.61 12.87
CA HIS A 108 -9.35 12.07 13.34
C HIS A 108 -8.31 10.96 13.26
N LEU A 109 -7.06 11.35 13.00
CA LEU A 109 -5.96 10.41 12.78
C LEU A 109 -5.02 10.30 13.99
N SER A 110 -5.19 11.14 14.99
CA SER A 110 -4.34 11.22 16.17
C SER A 110 -5.12 11.81 17.33
N ASP A 111 -4.70 11.51 18.55
CA ASP A 111 -5.27 12.12 19.76
C ASP A 111 -4.70 13.51 20.03
N ALA A 112 -3.65 13.90 19.30
CA ALA A 112 -3.11 15.27 19.40
C ALA A 112 -4.08 16.25 18.75
N ASP A 113 -4.16 17.46 19.33
CA ASP A 113 -4.99 18.53 18.76
C ASP A 113 -4.42 18.94 17.41
N PRO A 114 -5.16 18.76 16.31
CA PRO A 114 -4.65 19.08 14.97
C PRO A 114 -4.34 20.57 14.78
N ARG A 115 -4.85 21.46 15.66
CA ARG A 115 -4.61 22.90 15.57
C ARG A 115 -3.30 23.34 16.19
N ASN A 116 -2.62 22.46 16.94
CA ASN A 116 -1.41 22.85 17.69
C ASN A 116 -0.22 23.17 16.78
N MET A 117 -0.23 22.71 15.54
CA MET A 117 0.88 22.90 14.60
C MET A 117 0.65 23.98 13.56
N ILE A 118 -0.46 24.68 13.65
CA ILE A 118 -0.82 25.71 12.65
C ILE A 118 -0.58 27.13 13.18
#